data_e8b6df205b19caa61b93233a63d3f6b4
#
_entry.id   e8b6df205b19caa61b93233a63d3f6b4
#
_cell.length_a   1.000
_cell.length_b   1.000
_cell.length_c   1.000
_cell.angle_alpha   90.00
_cell.angle_beta   90.00
_cell.angle_gamma   90.00
#
_symmetry.space_group_name_H-M   'P 1'
#
loop_
_entity.id
_entity.type
_entity.pdbx_description
1 polymer ?
#
loop_
_entity_poly.entity_id
_entity_poly.type
_entity_poly.pdbx_seq_one_letter_code
_entity_poly.pdbx_strand_id
1 'polypeptide(L)'
;MDHLWATLLPAQDWLTCAGRLAFPIFAFMAVEGYFHTHSFRKYALRLALFAVLSEVPFDLMYGGTWFYPVHQNVIWTLLLGLLGIHLMETVRKKQKTWLYLLTALLVVLIGTVLGTLSMVDYYGTGVLTIFIFYFFRGRKWWCLAGQLLALYWVNVQLLGGLLYPVHIFGMEFE
;
A
#
# COMPACT_ATOMS: atom_id res chain seq x y z
N MET A 1 -10.81 2.11 12.62
CA MET A 1 -12.11 1.43 12.49
C MET A 1 -11.92 -0.07 12.28
N ASP A 2 -11.00 -0.47 11.41
CA ASP A 2 -10.66 -1.89 11.20
C ASP A 2 -10.19 -2.59 12.49
N HIS A 3 -9.32 -1.93 13.25
CA HIS A 3 -8.88 -2.43 14.56
C HIS A 3 -10.00 -2.56 15.60
N LEU A 4 -11.01 -1.68 15.57
CA LEU A 4 -12.19 -1.78 16.43
C LEU A 4 -13.05 -3.00 16.08
N TRP A 5 -13.18 -3.30 14.80
CA TRP A 5 -13.83 -4.53 14.33
C TRP A 5 -13.05 -5.76 14.81
N ALA A 6 -11.74 -5.79 14.59
CA ALA A 6 -10.91 -6.94 14.93
C ALA A 6 -10.85 -7.24 16.44
N THR A 7 -11.00 -6.21 17.31
CA THR A 7 -10.80 -6.37 18.77
C THR A 7 -12.07 -6.28 19.61
N LEU A 8 -13.01 -5.40 19.26
CA LEU A 8 -14.16 -5.08 20.13
C LEU A 8 -15.53 -5.35 19.51
N LEU A 9 -15.67 -5.24 18.19
CA LEU A 9 -16.96 -5.28 17.50
C LEU A 9 -16.94 -6.18 16.23
N PRO A 10 -16.61 -7.47 16.33
CA PRO A 10 -16.45 -8.35 15.15
C PRO A 10 -17.72 -8.60 14.36
N ALA A 11 -18.89 -8.20 14.87
CA ALA A 11 -20.18 -8.33 14.17
C ALA A 11 -20.54 -7.14 13.26
N GLN A 12 -19.67 -6.12 13.18
CA GLN A 12 -19.95 -4.86 12.46
C GLN A 12 -19.09 -4.75 11.20
N ASP A 13 -19.41 -5.49 10.14
CA ASP A 13 -18.64 -5.56 8.88
C ASP A 13 -18.41 -4.21 8.19
N TRP A 14 -19.32 -3.23 8.38
CA TRP A 14 -19.13 -1.89 7.85
C TRP A 14 -17.90 -1.16 8.42
N LEU A 15 -17.46 -1.52 9.64
CA LEU A 15 -16.24 -0.95 10.24
C LEU A 15 -14.98 -1.38 9.46
N THR A 16 -14.95 -2.63 9.01
CA THR A 16 -13.86 -3.13 8.14
C THR A 16 -13.90 -2.45 6.78
N CYS A 17 -15.07 -2.33 6.16
CA CYS A 17 -15.21 -1.61 4.88
C CYS A 17 -14.72 -0.17 4.99
N ALA A 18 -15.11 0.55 6.04
CA ALA A 18 -14.65 1.92 6.27
C ALA A 18 -13.14 1.98 6.59
N GLY A 19 -12.62 1.00 7.35
CA GLY A 19 -11.19 0.88 7.67
C GLY A 19 -10.32 0.66 6.43
N ARG A 20 -10.77 -0.17 5.52
CA ARG A 20 -10.06 -0.49 4.26
C ARG A 20 -9.96 0.70 3.30
N LEU A 21 -10.89 1.66 3.35
CA LEU A 21 -10.78 2.90 2.58
C LEU A 21 -9.63 3.80 3.05
N ALA A 22 -9.17 3.63 4.28
CA ALA A 22 -8.09 4.44 4.83
C ALA A 22 -6.76 4.18 4.09
N PHE A 23 -6.44 2.92 3.76
CA PHE A 23 -5.17 2.59 3.12
C PHE A 23 -4.97 3.26 1.75
N PRO A 24 -5.90 3.19 0.78
CA PRO A 24 -5.76 3.93 -0.48
C PRO A 24 -5.59 5.44 -0.27
N ILE A 25 -6.25 6.03 0.71
CA ILE A 25 -6.11 7.45 1.04
C ILE A 25 -4.69 7.74 1.53
N PHE A 26 -4.17 6.95 2.47
CA PHE A 26 -2.79 7.09 2.95
C PHE A 26 -1.76 6.84 1.84
N ALA A 27 -1.97 5.86 0.98
CA ALA A 27 -1.11 5.59 -0.17
C ALA A 27 -1.08 6.79 -1.14
N PHE A 28 -2.24 7.35 -1.47
CA PHE A 28 -2.34 8.58 -2.27
C PHE A 28 -1.60 9.75 -1.59
N MET A 29 -1.86 10.01 -0.31
CA MET A 29 -1.22 11.08 0.45
C MET A 29 0.30 10.89 0.53
N ALA A 30 0.77 9.66 0.67
CA ALA A 30 2.19 9.34 0.70
C ALA A 30 2.87 9.66 -0.64
N VAL A 31 2.25 9.30 -1.76
CA VAL A 31 2.73 9.63 -3.11
C VAL A 31 2.75 11.14 -3.33
N GLU A 32 1.67 11.85 -2.99
CA GLU A 32 1.65 13.32 -3.09
C GLU A 32 2.69 13.96 -2.17
N GLY A 33 2.84 13.47 -0.95
CA GLY A 33 3.88 13.89 -0.02
C GLY A 33 5.30 13.73 -0.57
N TYR A 34 5.56 12.66 -1.33
CA TYR A 34 6.83 12.46 -2.03
C TYR A 34 7.16 13.60 -2.98
N PHE A 35 6.19 14.05 -3.78
CA PHE A 35 6.39 15.12 -4.75
C PHE A 35 6.43 16.53 -4.14
N HIS A 36 5.90 16.70 -2.94
CA HIS A 36 5.88 17.98 -2.23
C HIS A 36 7.02 18.11 -1.19
N THR A 37 7.76 17.05 -0.90
CA THR A 37 8.84 17.11 0.08
C THR A 37 10.11 17.72 -0.48
N HIS A 38 10.77 18.59 0.28
CA HIS A 38 12.08 19.11 -0.07
C HIS A 38 13.21 18.08 0.09
N SER A 39 13.02 17.08 0.96
CA SER A 39 14.03 16.07 1.25
C SER A 39 13.40 14.70 1.44
N PHE A 40 13.52 13.87 0.40
CA PHE A 40 13.06 12.48 0.47
C PHE A 40 13.71 11.72 1.62
N ARG A 41 15.03 11.91 1.85
CA ARG A 41 15.74 11.24 2.95
C ARG A 41 15.11 11.50 4.31
N LYS A 42 14.75 12.76 4.61
CA LYS A 42 14.09 13.11 5.87
C LYS A 42 12.68 12.53 5.94
N TYR A 43 11.97 12.50 4.82
CA TYR A 43 10.63 11.93 4.74
C TYR A 43 10.66 10.40 4.96
N ALA A 44 11.51 9.68 4.26
CA ALA A 44 11.70 8.24 4.43
C ALA A 44 12.16 7.87 5.86
N LEU A 45 13.08 8.65 6.44
CA LEU A 45 13.54 8.43 7.82
C LEU A 45 12.40 8.60 8.84
N ARG A 46 11.55 9.61 8.67
CA ARG A 46 10.37 9.78 9.53
C ARG A 46 9.41 8.60 9.41
N LEU A 47 9.11 8.15 8.19
CA LEU A 47 8.27 6.96 7.98
C LEU A 47 8.88 5.72 8.61
N ALA A 48 10.20 5.49 8.42
CA ALA A 48 10.90 4.37 9.04
C ALA A 48 10.82 4.42 10.57
N LEU A 49 11.03 5.60 11.17
CA LEU A 49 10.91 5.78 12.61
C LEU A 49 9.49 5.47 13.10
N PHE A 50 8.47 6.00 12.40
CA PHE A 50 7.07 5.71 12.76
C PHE A 50 6.72 4.25 12.53
N ALA A 51 7.24 3.59 11.48
CA ALA A 51 7.07 2.16 11.27
C ALA A 51 7.56 1.36 12.48
N VAL A 52 8.80 1.62 12.92
CA VAL A 52 9.37 0.94 14.10
C VAL A 52 8.58 1.23 15.38
N LEU A 53 8.21 2.49 15.62
CA LEU A 53 7.43 2.85 16.81
C LEU A 53 6.02 2.23 16.82
N SER A 54 5.41 2.09 15.64
CA SER A 54 4.08 1.52 15.49
C SER A 54 4.06 -0.01 15.50
N GLU A 55 5.24 -0.65 15.38
CA GLU A 55 5.32 -2.11 15.38
C GLU A 55 4.89 -2.69 16.73
N VAL A 56 5.37 -2.13 17.83
CA VAL A 56 5.05 -2.62 19.16
C VAL A 56 3.52 -2.66 19.45
N PRO A 57 2.77 -1.56 19.29
CA PRO A 57 1.32 -1.61 19.49
C PRO A 57 0.60 -2.49 18.45
N PHE A 58 1.14 -2.61 17.24
CA PHE A 58 0.60 -3.46 16.19
C PHE A 58 0.78 -4.94 16.54
N ASP A 59 1.97 -5.36 16.95
CA ASP A 59 2.29 -6.72 17.37
C ASP A 59 1.47 -7.17 18.59
N LEU A 60 1.31 -6.28 19.56
CA LEU A 60 0.47 -6.53 20.73
C LEU A 60 -1.00 -6.77 20.36
N MET A 61 -1.48 -6.05 19.35
CA MET A 61 -2.87 -6.16 18.90
C MET A 61 -3.11 -7.45 18.09
N TYR A 62 -2.21 -7.81 17.18
CA TYR A 62 -2.36 -8.96 16.29
C TYR A 62 -1.86 -10.27 16.90
N GLY A 63 -0.67 -10.24 17.47
CA GLY A 63 0.02 -11.43 17.98
C GLY A 63 -0.09 -11.64 19.49
N GLY A 64 -0.61 -10.65 20.24
CA GLY A 64 -0.65 -10.67 21.71
C GLY A 64 0.76 -10.71 22.35
N THR A 65 1.80 -10.43 21.58
CA THR A 65 3.21 -10.47 21.99
C THR A 65 3.92 -9.18 21.63
N TRP A 66 5.03 -8.88 22.30
CA TRP A 66 5.83 -7.68 22.01
C TRP A 66 6.55 -7.73 20.66
N PHE A 67 6.66 -8.89 20.05
CA PHE A 67 7.31 -9.11 18.76
C PHE A 67 6.57 -10.21 17.99
N TYR A 68 5.98 -9.84 16.86
CA TYR A 68 5.23 -10.73 15.98
C TYR A 68 5.69 -10.57 14.52
N PRO A 69 6.76 -11.28 14.10
CA PRO A 69 7.43 -11.04 12.83
C PRO A 69 6.64 -11.50 11.59
N VAL A 70 5.49 -12.12 11.76
CA VAL A 70 4.71 -12.74 10.66
C VAL A 70 3.79 -11.74 9.96
N HIS A 71 3.59 -10.56 10.53
CA HIS A 71 2.77 -9.50 9.94
C HIS A 71 3.26 -8.13 10.38
N GLN A 72 3.63 -7.29 9.43
CA GLN A 72 4.22 -5.97 9.67
C GLN A 72 3.21 -4.87 9.43
N ASN A 73 3.31 -3.75 10.15
CA ASN A 73 2.36 -2.65 10.01
C ASN A 73 2.41 -1.97 8.63
N VAL A 74 1.33 -1.28 8.28
CA VAL A 74 1.10 -0.62 6.98
C VAL A 74 2.14 0.45 6.62
N ILE A 75 2.85 1.03 7.59
CA ILE A 75 3.83 2.08 7.31
C ILE A 75 5.05 1.51 6.57
N TRP A 76 5.39 0.25 6.80
CA TRP A 76 6.41 -0.47 6.02
C TRP A 76 6.01 -0.61 4.55
N THR A 77 4.73 -0.89 4.27
CA THR A 77 4.20 -0.92 2.90
C THR A 77 4.39 0.44 2.22
N LEU A 78 4.02 1.53 2.91
CA LEU A 78 4.19 2.89 2.40
C LEU A 78 5.66 3.22 2.13
N LEU A 79 6.54 2.88 3.06
CA LEU A 79 7.98 3.12 2.93
C LEU A 79 8.56 2.35 1.73
N LEU A 80 8.23 1.06 1.58
CA LEU A 80 8.70 0.22 0.47
C LEU A 80 8.25 0.79 -0.88
N GLY A 81 6.98 1.17 -1.01
CA GLY A 81 6.46 1.79 -2.22
C GLY A 81 7.16 3.11 -2.56
N LEU A 82 7.39 3.97 -1.56
CA LEU A 82 8.07 5.25 -1.74
C LEU A 82 9.55 5.10 -2.10
N LEU A 83 10.25 4.10 -1.57
CA LEU A 83 11.62 3.77 -1.97
C LEU A 83 11.67 3.37 -3.45
N GLY A 84 10.71 2.57 -3.91
CA GLY A 84 10.56 2.20 -5.31
C GLY A 84 10.32 3.43 -6.21
N ILE A 85 9.41 4.33 -5.82
CA ILE A 85 9.16 5.58 -6.53
C ILE A 85 10.43 6.44 -6.60
N HIS A 86 11.16 6.55 -5.51
CA HIS A 86 12.40 7.34 -5.47
C HIS A 86 13.46 6.79 -6.44
N LEU A 87 13.58 5.47 -6.52
CA LEU A 87 14.48 4.83 -7.48
C LEU A 87 14.06 5.14 -8.92
N MET A 88 12.77 4.97 -9.25
CA MET A 88 12.23 5.30 -10.58
C MET A 88 12.47 6.77 -10.96
N GLU A 89 12.19 7.70 -10.06
CA GLU A 89 12.40 9.14 -10.30
C GLU A 89 13.89 9.52 -10.44
N THR A 90 14.76 8.84 -9.70
CA THR A 90 16.23 9.05 -9.82
C THR A 90 16.73 8.62 -11.20
N VAL A 91 16.22 7.50 -11.72
CA VAL A 91 16.58 7.01 -13.06
C VAL A 91 15.92 7.89 -14.14
N ARG A 92 14.69 8.32 -13.94
CA ARG A 92 13.97 9.22 -14.87
C ARG A 92 14.73 10.52 -15.16
N LYS A 93 15.43 11.06 -14.16
CA LYS A 93 16.28 12.26 -14.31
C LYS A 93 17.45 12.05 -15.28
N LYS A 94 17.87 10.80 -15.55
CA LYS A 94 18.92 10.49 -16.53
C LYS A 94 18.46 10.58 -17.98
N GLN A 95 17.20 10.89 -18.24
CA GLN A 95 16.57 11.10 -19.57
C GLN A 95 16.71 9.91 -20.54
N LYS A 96 16.99 8.70 -20.05
CA LYS A 96 17.05 7.47 -20.86
C LYS A 96 15.75 6.68 -20.68
N THR A 97 14.82 6.82 -21.62
CA THR A 97 13.48 6.23 -21.54
C THR A 97 13.51 4.71 -21.35
N TRP A 98 14.35 3.99 -22.09
CA TRP A 98 14.45 2.55 -21.97
C TRP A 98 14.92 2.12 -20.56
N LEU A 99 15.87 2.86 -19.97
CA LEU A 99 16.37 2.59 -18.64
C LEU A 99 15.28 2.84 -17.57
N TYR A 100 14.50 3.91 -17.75
CA TYR A 100 13.35 4.19 -16.88
C TYR A 100 12.30 3.06 -16.97
N LEU A 101 11.92 2.62 -18.18
CA LEU A 101 10.94 1.54 -18.36
C LEU A 101 11.42 0.23 -17.74
N LEU A 102 12.68 -0.14 -17.96
CA LEU A 102 13.28 -1.33 -17.35
C LEU A 102 13.27 -1.21 -15.81
N THR A 103 13.68 -0.06 -15.28
CA THR A 103 13.68 0.19 -13.82
C THR A 103 12.27 0.14 -13.27
N ALA A 104 11.29 0.73 -13.94
CA ALA A 104 9.89 0.70 -13.51
C ALA A 104 9.36 -0.75 -13.45
N LEU A 105 9.62 -1.54 -14.48
CA LEU A 105 9.25 -2.96 -14.51
C LEU A 105 9.90 -3.73 -13.33
N LEU A 106 11.20 -3.57 -13.15
CA LEU A 106 11.92 -4.25 -12.07
C LEU A 106 11.45 -3.80 -10.68
N VAL A 107 11.21 -2.52 -10.48
CA VAL A 107 10.72 -1.97 -9.20
C VAL A 107 9.32 -2.49 -8.88
N VAL A 108 8.43 -2.58 -9.88
CA VAL A 108 7.10 -3.16 -9.69
C VAL A 108 7.19 -4.63 -9.31
N LEU A 109 7.95 -5.43 -10.05
CA LEU A 109 8.11 -6.86 -9.78
C LEU A 109 8.77 -7.11 -8.42
N ILE A 110 9.94 -6.51 -8.18
CA ILE A 110 10.69 -6.71 -6.94
C ILE A 110 9.93 -6.13 -5.75
N GLY A 111 9.34 -4.95 -5.89
CA GLY A 111 8.56 -4.32 -4.82
C GLY A 111 7.35 -5.16 -4.42
N THR A 112 6.63 -5.75 -5.37
CA THR A 112 5.51 -6.66 -5.10
C THR A 112 5.98 -7.93 -4.41
N VAL A 113 7.07 -8.54 -4.89
CA VAL A 113 7.65 -9.74 -4.27
C VAL A 113 8.15 -9.43 -2.84
N LEU A 114 8.89 -8.34 -2.66
CA LEU A 114 9.36 -7.93 -1.34
C LEU A 114 8.21 -7.63 -0.39
N GLY A 115 7.16 -6.94 -0.84
CA GLY A 115 5.98 -6.68 -0.03
C GLY A 115 5.30 -7.96 0.44
N THR A 116 5.24 -8.97 -0.43
CA THR A 116 4.68 -10.28 -0.07
C THR A 116 5.59 -11.05 0.88
N LEU A 117 6.88 -11.13 0.58
CA LEU A 117 7.85 -11.89 1.40
C LEU A 117 8.10 -11.26 2.77
N SER A 118 8.07 -9.93 2.87
CA SER A 118 8.21 -9.21 4.13
C SER A 118 6.94 -9.23 4.98
N MET A 119 5.86 -9.83 4.48
CA MET A 119 4.57 -9.92 5.16
C MET A 119 4.07 -8.56 5.67
N VAL A 120 4.33 -7.49 4.90
CA VAL A 120 3.80 -6.16 5.22
C VAL A 120 2.29 -6.14 5.03
N ASP A 121 1.61 -5.27 5.75
CA ASP A 121 0.16 -5.12 5.64
C ASP A 121 -0.24 -4.83 4.19
N TYR A 122 -1.31 -5.48 3.72
CA TYR A 122 -1.73 -5.56 2.31
C TYR A 122 -0.72 -6.23 1.36
N TYR A 123 0.36 -6.85 1.84
CA TYR A 123 1.34 -7.59 1.05
C TYR A 123 1.85 -6.83 -0.19
N GLY A 124 2.14 -7.54 -1.28
CA GLY A 124 2.54 -6.93 -2.56
C GLY A 124 1.45 -6.08 -3.21
N THR A 125 0.17 -6.35 -2.96
CA THR A 125 -0.96 -5.54 -3.47
C THR A 125 -0.98 -4.13 -2.89
N GLY A 126 -0.55 -3.98 -1.63
CA GLY A 126 -0.36 -2.67 -1.02
C GLY A 126 0.71 -1.85 -1.73
N VAL A 127 1.84 -2.46 -2.07
CA VAL A 127 2.91 -1.81 -2.84
C VAL A 127 2.44 -1.45 -4.24
N LEU A 128 1.69 -2.34 -4.92
CA LEU A 128 1.08 -2.07 -6.22
C LEU A 128 0.11 -0.88 -6.16
N THR A 129 -0.69 -0.77 -5.12
CA THR A 129 -1.60 0.35 -4.91
C THR A 129 -0.85 1.70 -4.90
N ILE A 130 0.31 1.77 -4.25
CA ILE A 130 1.16 2.96 -4.23
C ILE A 130 1.69 3.28 -5.63
N PHE A 131 2.12 2.25 -6.39
CA PHE A 131 2.59 2.43 -7.76
C PHE A 131 1.47 2.86 -8.72
N ILE A 132 0.23 2.41 -8.53
CA ILE A 132 -0.92 2.89 -9.29
C ILE A 132 -1.09 4.40 -9.11
N PHE A 133 -1.06 4.91 -7.88
CA PHE A 133 -1.15 6.34 -7.63
C PHE A 133 0.02 7.12 -8.25
N TYR A 134 1.20 6.54 -8.29
CA TYR A 134 2.36 7.14 -8.96
C TYR A 134 2.20 7.19 -10.48
N PHE A 135 1.89 6.07 -11.14
CA PHE A 135 1.82 6.01 -12.62
C PHE A 135 0.64 6.79 -13.19
N PHE A 136 -0.50 6.78 -12.51
CA PHE A 136 -1.69 7.51 -12.93
C PHE A 136 -1.81 8.89 -12.27
N ARG A 137 -0.72 9.43 -11.75
CA ARG A 137 -0.68 10.76 -11.17
C ARG A 137 -0.93 11.82 -12.23
N GLY A 138 -2.11 12.46 -12.21
CA GLY A 138 -2.49 13.50 -13.16
C GLY A 138 -3.91 14.00 -12.95
N ARG A 139 -4.19 15.18 -13.55
CA ARG A 139 -5.53 15.82 -13.43
C ARG A 139 -6.48 15.47 -14.58
N LYS A 140 -6.04 14.65 -15.53
CA LYS A 140 -6.88 14.27 -16.67
C LYS A 140 -7.86 13.17 -16.26
N TRP A 141 -9.08 13.19 -16.81
CA TRP A 141 -10.13 12.23 -16.48
C TRP A 141 -9.69 10.76 -16.70
N TRP A 142 -8.91 10.48 -17.72
CA TRP A 142 -8.41 9.13 -18.00
C TRP A 142 -7.36 8.66 -16.96
N CYS A 143 -6.62 9.58 -16.30
CA CYS A 143 -5.78 9.20 -15.16
C CYS A 143 -6.64 8.72 -13.99
N LEU A 144 -7.71 9.45 -13.68
CA LEU A 144 -8.66 9.05 -12.65
C LEU A 144 -9.34 7.72 -12.98
N ALA A 145 -9.81 7.56 -14.23
CA ALA A 145 -10.41 6.30 -14.66
C ALA A 145 -9.42 5.13 -14.57
N GLY A 146 -8.18 5.32 -15.00
CA GLY A 146 -7.12 4.33 -14.88
C GLY A 146 -6.80 3.98 -13.43
N GLN A 147 -6.74 4.97 -12.54
CA GLN A 147 -6.59 4.72 -11.10
C GLN A 147 -7.73 3.86 -10.54
N LEU A 148 -8.97 4.24 -10.80
CA LEU A 148 -10.14 3.52 -10.28
C LEU A 148 -10.20 2.07 -10.78
N LEU A 149 -9.98 1.85 -12.07
CA LEU A 149 -9.95 0.51 -12.65
C LEU A 149 -8.80 -0.34 -12.08
N ALA A 150 -7.60 0.23 -11.99
CA ALA A 150 -6.44 -0.49 -11.48
C ALA A 150 -6.57 -0.76 -9.96
N LEU A 151 -7.10 0.18 -9.18
CA LEU A 151 -7.38 0.00 -7.76
C LEU A 151 -8.46 -1.06 -7.53
N TYR A 152 -9.53 -1.04 -8.32
CA TYR A 152 -10.54 -2.09 -8.28
C TYR A 152 -9.92 -3.46 -8.55
N TRP A 153 -9.14 -3.58 -9.60
CA TRP A 153 -8.54 -4.85 -9.97
C TRP A 153 -7.56 -5.37 -8.90
N VAL A 154 -6.69 -4.51 -8.37
CA VAL A 154 -5.70 -4.90 -7.36
C VAL A 154 -6.34 -5.17 -6.00
N ASN A 155 -7.26 -4.33 -5.55
CA ASN A 155 -7.78 -4.45 -4.19
C ASN A 155 -9.03 -5.35 -4.09
N VAL A 156 -9.79 -5.50 -5.16
CA VAL A 156 -10.98 -6.38 -5.16
C VAL A 156 -10.64 -7.74 -5.72
N GLN A 157 -9.96 -7.82 -6.87
CA GLN A 157 -9.68 -9.10 -7.52
C GLN A 157 -8.45 -9.81 -6.93
N LEU A 158 -7.33 -9.11 -6.75
CA LEU A 158 -6.12 -9.74 -6.22
C LEU A 158 -6.15 -9.89 -4.70
N LEU A 159 -6.53 -8.85 -3.96
CA LEU A 159 -6.53 -8.88 -2.51
C LEU A 159 -7.82 -9.50 -1.96
N GLY A 160 -8.99 -9.21 -2.56
CA GLY A 160 -10.29 -9.73 -2.14
C GLY A 160 -10.40 -11.24 -2.30
N GLY A 161 -9.91 -11.78 -3.41
CA GLY A 161 -9.83 -13.23 -3.62
C GLY A 161 -8.86 -13.97 -2.70
N LEU A 162 -7.94 -13.24 -2.04
CA LEU A 162 -7.00 -13.81 -1.07
C LEU A 162 -7.50 -13.77 0.38
N LEU A 163 -8.38 -12.81 0.72
CA LEU A 163 -8.67 -12.51 2.12
C LEU A 163 -10.12 -12.79 2.56
N TYR A 164 -11.13 -12.64 1.68
CA TYR A 164 -12.54 -12.88 2.07
C TYR A 164 -13.46 -13.09 0.86
N PRO A 165 -14.40 -14.04 0.90
CA PRO A 165 -15.56 -14.02 0.03
C PRO A 165 -16.41 -12.80 0.38
N VAL A 166 -16.53 -11.84 -0.55
CA VAL A 166 -17.34 -10.64 -0.34
C VAL A 166 -18.78 -10.93 -0.77
N HIS A 167 -19.68 -11.03 0.19
CA HIS A 167 -21.12 -11.10 -0.08
C HIS A 167 -21.66 -9.70 -0.33
N ILE A 168 -21.94 -9.37 -1.61
CA ILE A 168 -22.64 -8.14 -1.98
C ILE A 168 -23.94 -8.54 -2.65
N PHE A 169 -25.10 -8.14 -2.10
CA PHE A 169 -26.45 -8.39 -2.61
C PHE A 169 -26.77 -9.88 -2.91
N GLY A 170 -26.28 -10.80 -2.07
CA GLY A 170 -26.60 -12.23 -2.21
C GLY A 170 -25.83 -12.95 -3.32
N MET A 171 -24.83 -12.33 -3.93
CA MET A 171 -23.87 -12.97 -4.82
C MET A 171 -22.56 -13.24 -4.08
N GLU A 172 -22.15 -14.51 -4.09
CA GLU A 172 -20.84 -14.93 -3.61
C GLU A 172 -19.80 -14.67 -4.73
N PHE A 173 -18.85 -13.81 -4.47
CA PHE A 173 -17.66 -13.66 -5.30
C PHE A 173 -16.52 -14.40 -4.60
N GLU A 174 -16.24 -15.62 -5.09
CA GLU A 174 -15.05 -16.39 -4.71
C GLU A 174 -13.79 -15.76 -5.28
#